data_8e54151081a1b322318e86c9762ade0e
#
_entry.id   8e54151081a1b322318e86c9762ade0e
#
_cell.length_a   1.000
_cell.length_b   1.000
_cell.length_c   1.000
_cell.angle_alpha   90.00
_cell.angle_beta   90.00
_cell.angle_gamma   90.00
#
_symmetry.space_group_name_H-M   'P 1'
#
loop_
_entity.id
_entity.type
_entity.pdbx_description
1 polymer ?
#
loop_
_entity_poly.entity_id
_entity_poly.type
_entity_poly.pdbx_seq_one_letter_code
_entity_poly.pdbx_strand_id
1 'polypeptide(L)'
;MSFFKKIFSKEKKETLDKGLEKTKTSFLDKLGKAVAGKSKVDEDVLDNLEEVLVSSDVGVTTTLKVIDRIEARVSKDKYVGTAELNKILREEIAALLSETNSGNATEFEIPQQDAPYVIMVVGVNGVGKTTTIGKLAHQFKKAGKSVVLGAADTFRAAAIDQLQIWADRTNVPLVRQNMGSDPASVAFDTLESAVKQNADVVIIDTAGRLHNKVNLMNELTKVKRVMQKVLPGAPHEVLLVLDGSTGQNAFEQAKQFTAATEVTAIAVTKLDGTAKGGVVIGISDQFQIPVKYIGVGEGVEDLQVFNKFEFVDSFFK
;
A
#
# COMPACT_ATOMS: atom_id res chain seq x y z
N MET A 1 24.27 9.93 11.89
CA MET A 1 23.08 9.07 12.15
C MET A 1 23.25 8.40 13.50
N SER A 2 22.26 8.48 14.39
CA SER A 2 22.30 7.86 15.73
C SER A 2 22.37 6.34 15.62
N PHE A 3 23.12 5.67 16.49
CA PHE A 3 23.23 4.23 16.62
C PHE A 3 21.86 3.54 16.70
N PHE A 4 20.89 4.15 17.39
CA PHE A 4 19.50 3.69 17.45
C PHE A 4 18.80 3.71 16.07
N LYS A 5 18.96 4.76 15.24
CA LYS A 5 18.39 4.79 13.87
C LYS A 5 18.93 3.64 13.00
N LYS A 6 20.18 3.23 13.20
CA LYS A 6 20.81 2.15 12.46
C LYS A 6 20.30 0.75 12.88
N ILE A 7 19.99 0.55 14.17
CA ILE A 7 19.40 -0.69 14.69
C ILE A 7 17.96 -0.84 14.22
N PHE A 8 17.13 0.20 14.36
CA PHE A 8 15.72 0.17 13.89
C PHE A 8 15.59 -0.02 12.39
N SER A 9 16.50 0.55 11.60
CA SER A 9 16.57 0.33 10.15
C SER A 9 16.91 -1.13 9.81
N LYS A 10 17.74 -1.79 10.61
CA LYS A 10 18.11 -3.19 10.42
C LYS A 10 16.95 -4.13 10.74
N GLU A 11 16.27 -3.95 11.86
CA GLU A 11 15.09 -4.74 12.25
C GLU A 11 13.95 -4.61 11.23
N LYS A 12 13.65 -3.39 10.74
CA LYS A 12 12.65 -3.17 9.70
C LYS A 12 13.00 -3.91 8.42
N LYS A 13 14.27 -3.90 8.03
CA LYS A 13 14.74 -4.62 6.83
C LYS A 13 14.63 -6.13 7.01
N GLU A 14 15.01 -6.68 8.15
CA GLU A 14 14.89 -8.10 8.45
C GLU A 14 13.41 -8.54 8.42
N THR A 15 12.49 -7.74 8.94
CA THR A 15 11.04 -8.00 8.88
C THR A 15 10.53 -7.93 7.45
N LEU A 16 11.00 -6.99 6.63
CA LEU A 16 10.66 -6.89 5.21
C LEU A 16 11.16 -8.11 4.44
N ASP A 17 12.42 -8.46 4.60
CA ASP A 17 13.05 -9.62 3.92
C ASP A 17 12.30 -10.91 4.26
N LYS A 18 11.93 -11.11 5.54
CA LYS A 18 11.13 -12.23 6.00
C LYS A 18 9.71 -12.21 5.42
N GLY A 19 9.06 -11.04 5.40
CA GLY A 19 7.72 -10.87 4.85
C GLY A 19 7.65 -11.10 3.34
N LEU A 20 8.73 -10.85 2.60
CA LEU A 20 8.80 -11.07 1.16
C LEU A 20 9.47 -12.39 0.76
N GLU A 21 9.84 -13.26 1.70
CA GLU A 21 10.60 -14.49 1.43
C GLU A 21 9.92 -15.40 0.42
N LYS A 22 8.61 -15.60 0.52
CA LYS A 22 7.85 -16.43 -0.42
C LYS A 22 7.85 -15.84 -1.83
N THR A 23 7.64 -14.54 -1.94
CA THR A 23 7.67 -13.82 -3.22
C THR A 23 9.04 -13.92 -3.85
N LYS A 24 10.08 -13.62 -3.07
CA LYS A 24 11.49 -13.70 -3.50
C LYS A 24 11.85 -15.09 -3.99
N THR A 25 11.62 -16.13 -3.18
CA THR A 25 11.97 -17.51 -3.54
C THR A 25 11.27 -17.93 -4.84
N SER A 26 9.96 -17.69 -4.95
CA SER A 26 9.21 -18.00 -6.16
C SER A 26 9.72 -17.25 -7.39
N PHE A 27 10.03 -15.95 -7.23
CA PHE A 27 10.51 -15.13 -8.33
C PHE A 27 11.91 -15.54 -8.78
N LEU A 28 12.86 -15.74 -7.85
CA LEU A 28 14.23 -16.12 -8.17
C LEU A 28 14.31 -17.52 -8.77
N ASP A 29 13.50 -18.48 -8.31
CA ASP A 29 13.41 -19.82 -8.89
C ASP A 29 12.93 -19.79 -10.35
N LYS A 30 11.90 -18.99 -10.65
CA LYS A 30 11.40 -18.79 -12.00
C LYS A 30 12.43 -18.10 -12.88
N LEU A 31 13.03 -17.03 -12.38
CA LEU A 31 14.08 -16.28 -13.10
C LEU A 31 15.30 -17.14 -13.40
N GLY A 32 15.75 -17.95 -12.43
CA GLY A 32 16.84 -18.91 -12.62
C GLY A 32 16.55 -19.93 -13.73
N LYS A 33 15.31 -20.42 -13.83
CA LYS A 33 14.87 -21.30 -14.92
C LYS A 33 14.84 -20.58 -16.28
N ALA A 34 14.37 -19.34 -16.30
CA ALA A 34 14.27 -18.53 -17.52
C ALA A 34 15.63 -18.29 -18.20
N VAL A 35 16.70 -18.18 -17.41
CA VAL A 35 18.06 -17.95 -17.91
C VAL A 35 18.94 -19.20 -17.94
N ALA A 36 18.44 -20.37 -17.55
CA ALA A 36 19.23 -21.59 -17.46
C ALA A 36 19.79 -22.00 -18.83
N GLY A 37 21.12 -22.24 -18.87
CA GLY A 37 21.82 -22.65 -20.09
C GLY A 37 22.04 -21.56 -21.14
N LYS A 38 21.62 -20.33 -20.87
CA LYS A 38 21.83 -19.18 -21.76
C LYS A 38 23.04 -18.36 -21.29
N SER A 39 23.88 -17.95 -22.24
CA SER A 39 25.07 -17.10 -21.99
C SER A 39 24.84 -15.64 -22.37
N LYS A 40 23.78 -15.35 -23.10
CA LYS A 40 23.39 -14.00 -23.57
C LYS A 40 21.91 -13.78 -23.33
N VAL A 41 21.55 -12.51 -23.25
CA VAL A 41 20.12 -12.09 -23.26
C VAL A 41 19.68 -11.99 -24.71
N ASP A 42 18.99 -13.02 -25.17
CA ASP A 42 18.37 -13.12 -26.48
C ASP A 42 16.83 -12.98 -26.37
N GLU A 43 16.14 -13.04 -27.48
CA GLU A 43 14.67 -12.94 -27.54
C GLU A 43 13.99 -14.01 -26.68
N ASP A 44 14.47 -15.27 -26.72
CA ASP A 44 13.95 -16.34 -25.86
C ASP A 44 14.08 -16.04 -24.36
N VAL A 45 15.18 -15.37 -23.94
CA VAL A 45 15.37 -14.96 -22.54
C VAL A 45 14.41 -13.83 -22.16
N LEU A 46 14.14 -12.90 -23.07
CA LEU A 46 13.18 -11.80 -22.85
C LEU A 46 11.76 -12.34 -22.75
N ASP A 47 11.36 -13.27 -23.63
CA ASP A 47 10.06 -13.93 -23.58
C ASP A 47 9.85 -14.69 -22.26
N ASN A 48 10.86 -15.48 -21.86
CA ASN A 48 10.82 -16.18 -20.57
C ASN A 48 10.74 -15.20 -19.38
N LEU A 49 11.43 -14.06 -19.45
CA LEU A 49 11.38 -13.03 -18.42
C LEU A 49 10.00 -12.37 -18.35
N GLU A 50 9.37 -12.14 -19.48
CA GLU A 50 7.98 -11.68 -19.56
C GLU A 50 7.05 -12.63 -18.82
N GLU A 51 7.15 -13.94 -19.09
CA GLU A 51 6.36 -14.96 -18.38
C GLU A 51 6.60 -14.97 -16.87
N VAL A 52 7.85 -14.80 -16.44
CA VAL A 52 8.21 -14.68 -15.00
C VAL A 52 7.54 -13.48 -14.36
N LEU A 53 7.59 -12.31 -14.98
CA LEU A 53 6.99 -11.08 -14.46
C LEU A 53 5.46 -11.17 -14.39
N VAL A 54 4.81 -11.64 -15.45
CA VAL A 54 3.35 -11.83 -15.51
C VAL A 54 2.91 -12.84 -14.46
N SER A 55 3.60 -14.00 -14.35
CA SER A 55 3.27 -15.04 -13.37
C SER A 55 3.57 -14.64 -11.92
N SER A 56 4.25 -13.53 -11.72
CA SER A 56 4.51 -12.90 -10.40
C SER A 56 3.54 -11.76 -10.09
N ASP A 57 2.47 -11.62 -10.89
CA ASP A 57 1.42 -10.60 -10.77
C ASP A 57 1.90 -9.13 -10.97
N VAL A 58 2.99 -8.91 -11.73
CA VAL A 58 3.42 -7.55 -12.12
C VAL A 58 2.39 -6.88 -13.04
N GLY A 59 1.59 -7.68 -13.77
CA GLY A 59 0.61 -7.21 -14.74
C GLY A 59 1.21 -7.01 -16.14
N VAL A 60 0.43 -7.31 -17.17
CA VAL A 60 0.91 -7.34 -18.57
C VAL A 60 1.48 -5.99 -19.01
N THR A 61 0.75 -4.89 -18.80
CA THR A 61 1.18 -3.55 -19.23
C THR A 61 2.52 -3.13 -18.64
N THR A 62 2.69 -3.36 -17.34
CA THR A 62 3.93 -3.02 -16.62
C THR A 62 5.07 -3.96 -17.03
N THR A 63 4.76 -5.25 -17.23
CA THR A 63 5.74 -6.23 -17.73
C THR A 63 6.31 -5.80 -19.07
N LEU A 64 5.48 -5.47 -20.05
CA LEU A 64 5.93 -5.00 -21.36
C LEU A 64 6.84 -3.77 -21.26
N LYS A 65 6.49 -2.79 -20.41
CA LYS A 65 7.37 -1.63 -20.17
C LYS A 65 8.75 -2.02 -19.63
N VAL A 66 8.79 -3.00 -18.70
CA VAL A 66 10.05 -3.48 -18.12
C VAL A 66 10.88 -4.20 -19.18
N ILE A 67 10.25 -5.06 -20.01
CA ILE A 67 10.91 -5.76 -21.11
C ILE A 67 11.49 -4.79 -22.13
N ASP A 68 10.70 -3.81 -22.60
CA ASP A 68 11.15 -2.78 -23.56
C ASP A 68 12.39 -2.01 -23.03
N ARG A 69 12.41 -1.68 -21.74
CA ARG A 69 13.55 -1.00 -21.09
C ARG A 69 14.80 -1.89 -21.05
N ILE A 70 14.62 -3.16 -20.72
CA ILE A 70 15.71 -4.14 -20.69
C ILE A 70 16.27 -4.33 -22.11
N GLU A 71 15.40 -4.51 -23.11
CA GLU A 71 15.78 -4.66 -24.52
C GLU A 71 16.59 -3.45 -25.01
N ALA A 72 16.11 -2.24 -24.71
CA ALA A 72 16.81 -1.01 -25.06
C ALA A 72 18.21 -0.91 -24.42
N ARG A 73 18.39 -1.41 -23.20
CA ARG A 73 19.71 -1.46 -22.53
C ARG A 73 20.61 -2.53 -23.14
N VAL A 74 20.10 -3.73 -23.33
CA VAL A 74 20.84 -4.86 -23.93
C VAL A 74 21.34 -4.50 -25.33
N SER A 75 20.50 -3.79 -26.14
CA SER A 75 20.86 -3.35 -27.49
C SER A 75 22.00 -2.33 -27.51
N LYS A 76 22.14 -1.50 -26.45
CA LYS A 76 23.22 -0.51 -26.32
C LYS A 76 24.54 -1.14 -25.87
N ASP A 77 24.47 -2.06 -24.92
CA ASP A 77 25.63 -2.59 -24.20
C ASP A 77 26.23 -3.85 -24.87
N LYS A 78 26.00 -4.10 -26.13
CA LYS A 78 26.46 -5.15 -27.07
C LYS A 78 26.72 -6.57 -26.53
N TYR A 79 26.95 -6.78 -25.21
CA TYR A 79 27.25 -8.07 -24.57
C TYR A 79 26.78 -8.09 -23.12
N VAL A 80 25.46 -8.17 -22.91
CA VAL A 80 24.93 -8.39 -21.57
C VAL A 80 24.78 -9.89 -21.32
N GLY A 81 25.59 -10.42 -20.41
CA GLY A 81 25.44 -11.79 -19.93
C GLY A 81 24.24 -11.95 -19.01
N THR A 82 23.73 -13.16 -18.91
CA THR A 82 22.60 -13.47 -18.01
C THR A 82 22.88 -13.13 -16.53
N ALA A 83 24.14 -13.10 -16.11
CA ALA A 83 24.54 -12.66 -14.77
C ALA A 83 24.27 -11.16 -14.52
N GLU A 84 24.31 -10.33 -15.57
CA GLU A 84 24.02 -8.89 -15.48
C GLU A 84 22.53 -8.59 -15.58
N LEU A 85 21.74 -9.52 -16.12
CA LEU A 85 20.28 -9.35 -16.28
C LEU A 85 19.59 -9.05 -14.94
N ASN A 86 19.94 -9.75 -13.87
CA ASN A 86 19.41 -9.50 -12.53
C ASN A 86 19.67 -8.06 -12.07
N LYS A 87 20.83 -7.52 -12.34
CA LYS A 87 21.17 -6.14 -11.99
C LYS A 87 20.34 -5.16 -12.81
N ILE A 88 20.24 -5.39 -14.13
CA ILE A 88 19.47 -4.53 -15.03
C ILE A 88 17.99 -4.55 -14.64
N LEU A 89 17.41 -5.73 -14.45
CA LEU A 89 16.01 -5.89 -14.04
C LEU A 89 15.71 -5.15 -12.74
N ARG A 90 16.59 -5.29 -11.74
CA ARG A 90 16.48 -4.58 -10.48
C ARG A 90 16.54 -3.05 -10.65
N GLU A 91 17.43 -2.55 -11.48
CA GLU A 91 17.58 -1.12 -11.76
C GLU A 91 16.36 -0.57 -12.49
N GLU A 92 15.83 -1.29 -13.48
CA GLU A 92 14.65 -0.86 -14.24
C GLU A 92 13.36 -0.88 -13.39
N ILE A 93 13.19 -1.89 -12.54
CA ILE A 93 12.05 -1.92 -11.60
C ILE A 93 12.17 -0.78 -10.57
N ALA A 94 13.37 -0.51 -10.04
CA ALA A 94 13.57 0.59 -9.12
C ALA A 94 13.34 1.96 -9.78
N ALA A 95 13.74 2.12 -11.04
CA ALA A 95 13.49 3.31 -11.83
C ALA A 95 11.98 3.50 -12.07
N LEU A 96 11.28 2.44 -12.48
CA LEU A 96 9.83 2.46 -12.68
C LEU A 96 9.07 2.89 -11.41
N LEU A 97 9.39 2.27 -10.28
CA LEU A 97 8.79 2.65 -8.99
C LEU A 97 9.14 4.08 -8.57
N SER A 98 10.26 4.63 -9.06
CA SER A 98 10.68 6.00 -8.77
C SER A 98 9.85 7.05 -9.49
N GLU A 99 9.25 6.71 -10.63
CA GLU A 99 8.40 7.62 -11.41
C GLU A 99 7.14 8.00 -10.63
N THR A 100 6.58 7.04 -9.90
CA THR A 100 5.36 7.25 -9.10
C THR A 100 5.68 7.63 -7.65
N ASN A 101 6.72 7.02 -7.08
CA ASN A 101 7.12 7.23 -5.68
C ASN A 101 8.32 8.18 -5.59
N SER A 102 8.14 9.45 -6.00
CA SER A 102 9.20 10.46 -6.00
C SER A 102 9.61 10.92 -4.60
N GLY A 103 8.75 10.74 -3.59
CA GLY A 103 9.04 11.03 -2.19
C GLY A 103 9.76 9.87 -1.50
N ASN A 104 10.80 10.17 -0.72
CA ASN A 104 11.42 9.21 0.20
C ASN A 104 10.81 9.39 1.60
N ALA A 105 9.51 9.13 1.77
CA ALA A 105 8.96 9.05 3.12
C ALA A 105 9.64 7.85 3.83
N THR A 106 10.40 8.14 4.86
CA THR A 106 11.11 7.12 5.66
C THR A 106 10.43 6.84 6.99
N GLU A 107 9.49 7.71 7.36
CA GLU A 107 8.80 7.70 8.66
C GLU A 107 7.29 7.99 8.47
N PHE A 108 6.51 7.74 9.51
CA PHE A 108 5.08 8.07 9.55
C PHE A 108 4.90 9.57 9.80
N GLU A 109 5.18 10.36 8.77
CA GLU A 109 5.08 11.82 8.82
C GLU A 109 3.80 12.30 8.14
N ILE A 110 3.30 13.43 8.62
CA ILE A 110 2.21 14.18 8.01
C ILE A 110 2.69 15.58 7.66
N PRO A 111 2.14 16.22 6.63
CA PRO A 111 2.39 17.62 6.36
C PRO A 111 2.08 18.48 7.58
N GLN A 112 2.91 19.50 7.84
CA GLN A 112 2.64 20.46 8.89
C GLN A 112 1.48 21.36 8.47
N GLN A 113 0.44 21.42 9.29
CA GLN A 113 -0.75 22.23 9.05
C GLN A 113 -1.45 22.57 10.37
N ASP A 114 -2.27 23.64 10.36
CA ASP A 114 -2.97 24.13 11.55
C ASP A 114 -4.25 23.34 11.90
N ALA A 115 -4.61 22.36 11.08
CA ALA A 115 -5.80 21.55 11.23
C ALA A 115 -5.44 20.06 11.18
N PRO A 116 -6.31 19.15 11.66
CA PRO A 116 -6.05 17.71 11.60
C PRO A 116 -5.78 17.20 10.17
N TYR A 117 -4.76 16.38 10.00
CA TYR A 117 -4.54 15.63 8.75
C TYR A 117 -5.52 14.46 8.66
N VAL A 118 -6.40 14.48 7.68
CA VAL A 118 -7.52 13.52 7.56
C VAL A 118 -7.19 12.45 6.55
N ILE A 119 -7.18 11.19 7.00
CA ILE A 119 -6.99 9.99 6.18
C ILE A 119 -8.31 9.24 6.11
N MET A 120 -8.88 9.11 4.91
CA MET A 120 -10.04 8.27 4.62
C MET A 120 -9.55 6.91 4.10
N VAL A 121 -9.81 5.83 4.82
CA VAL A 121 -9.36 4.49 4.45
C VAL A 121 -10.45 3.75 3.70
N VAL A 122 -10.15 3.34 2.46
CA VAL A 122 -11.08 2.66 1.55
C VAL A 122 -10.53 1.31 1.10
N GLY A 123 -11.39 0.45 0.55
CA GLY A 123 -11.02 -0.87 0.05
C GLY A 123 -12.09 -1.92 0.35
N VAL A 124 -12.02 -3.09 -0.25
CA VAL A 124 -13.03 -4.14 -0.06
C VAL A 124 -12.93 -4.77 1.35
N ASN A 125 -13.97 -5.53 1.74
CA ASN A 125 -13.94 -6.27 2.99
C ASN A 125 -12.86 -7.36 2.96
N GLY A 126 -12.17 -7.56 4.08
CA GLY A 126 -11.17 -8.61 4.24
C GLY A 126 -9.75 -8.25 3.78
N VAL A 127 -9.54 -7.09 3.14
CA VAL A 127 -8.19 -6.64 2.75
C VAL A 127 -7.32 -6.14 3.91
N GLY A 128 -7.88 -6.00 5.11
CA GLY A 128 -7.14 -5.55 6.29
C GLY A 128 -7.26 -4.06 6.60
N LYS A 129 -8.32 -3.35 6.14
CA LYS A 129 -8.53 -1.92 6.44
C LYS A 129 -8.44 -1.61 7.93
N THR A 130 -9.30 -2.22 8.74
CA THR A 130 -9.37 -1.96 10.18
C THR A 130 -8.06 -2.27 10.89
N THR A 131 -7.37 -3.35 10.49
CA THR A 131 -6.03 -3.69 10.99
C THR A 131 -5.00 -2.63 10.58
N THR A 132 -5.03 -2.18 9.34
CA THR A 132 -4.14 -1.11 8.84
C THR A 132 -4.37 0.18 9.61
N ILE A 133 -5.62 0.56 9.87
CA ILE A 133 -5.98 1.74 10.68
C ILE A 133 -5.39 1.64 12.09
N GLY A 134 -5.56 0.48 12.74
CA GLY A 134 -4.99 0.26 14.08
C GLY A 134 -3.47 0.37 14.10
N LYS A 135 -2.79 -0.21 13.10
CA LYS A 135 -1.34 -0.11 12.97
C LYS A 135 -0.88 1.31 12.66
N LEU A 136 -1.59 2.05 11.78
CA LEU A 136 -1.32 3.46 11.51
C LEU A 136 -1.47 4.32 12.76
N ALA A 137 -2.56 4.14 13.51
CA ALA A 137 -2.80 4.86 14.77
C ALA A 137 -1.66 4.64 15.77
N HIS A 138 -1.19 3.39 15.89
CA HIS A 138 -0.02 3.05 16.72
C HIS A 138 1.23 3.79 16.27
N GLN A 139 1.53 3.74 14.96
CA GLN A 139 2.75 4.34 14.39
C GLN A 139 2.74 5.88 14.50
N PHE A 140 1.62 6.53 14.19
CA PHE A 140 1.50 7.97 14.37
C PHE A 140 1.63 8.38 15.85
N LYS A 141 1.03 7.62 16.76
CA LYS A 141 1.18 7.88 18.19
C LYS A 141 2.63 7.69 18.67
N LYS A 142 3.31 6.65 18.17
CA LYS A 142 4.74 6.41 18.44
C LYS A 142 5.61 7.56 17.89
N ALA A 143 5.19 8.20 16.82
CA ALA A 143 5.80 9.42 16.26
C ALA A 143 5.41 10.70 17.03
N GLY A 144 4.71 10.60 18.17
CA GLY A 144 4.31 11.73 19.00
C GLY A 144 3.08 12.50 18.51
N LYS A 145 2.29 11.93 17.60
CA LYS A 145 1.08 12.57 17.08
C LYS A 145 -0.15 12.18 17.88
N SER A 146 -1.04 13.13 18.11
CA SER A 146 -2.39 12.89 18.60
C SER A 146 -3.29 12.39 17.49
N VAL A 147 -4.00 11.29 17.72
CA VAL A 147 -4.81 10.59 16.69
C VAL A 147 -6.25 10.45 17.18
N VAL A 148 -7.22 10.63 16.27
CA VAL A 148 -8.65 10.31 16.50
C VAL A 148 -9.11 9.35 15.41
N LEU A 149 -9.83 8.28 15.81
CA LEU A 149 -10.42 7.31 14.91
C LEU A 149 -11.92 7.54 14.72
N GLY A 150 -12.44 7.24 13.52
CA GLY A 150 -13.86 7.26 13.21
C GLY A 150 -14.33 5.94 12.62
N ALA A 151 -15.38 5.32 13.23
CA ALA A 151 -15.94 4.05 12.80
C ALA A 151 -17.10 4.25 11.82
N ALA A 152 -16.79 4.58 10.55
CA ALA A 152 -17.81 4.79 9.53
C ALA A 152 -18.20 3.54 8.73
N ASP A 153 -17.68 2.33 9.03
CA ASP A 153 -18.26 1.03 8.59
C ASP A 153 -19.43 0.64 9.53
N THR A 154 -20.48 1.45 9.53
CA THR A 154 -21.58 1.38 10.49
C THR A 154 -22.50 0.17 10.32
N PHE A 155 -22.45 -0.50 9.18
CA PHE A 155 -23.28 -1.67 8.87
C PHE A 155 -22.69 -3.00 9.32
N ARG A 156 -21.48 -2.98 9.89
CA ARG A 156 -20.78 -4.18 10.37
C ARG A 156 -20.42 -4.02 11.84
N ALA A 157 -21.24 -4.61 12.71
CA ALA A 157 -20.97 -4.60 14.16
C ALA A 157 -19.56 -5.08 14.47
N ALA A 158 -19.12 -6.20 13.88
CA ALA A 158 -17.78 -6.74 14.07
C ALA A 158 -16.66 -5.80 13.61
N ALA A 159 -16.89 -4.91 12.63
CA ALA A 159 -15.89 -3.91 12.23
C ALA A 159 -15.78 -2.79 13.27
N ILE A 160 -16.89 -2.32 13.81
CA ILE A 160 -16.91 -1.33 14.90
C ILE A 160 -16.22 -1.89 16.14
N ASP A 161 -16.53 -3.14 16.54
CA ASP A 161 -15.93 -3.79 17.70
C ASP A 161 -14.43 -4.02 17.49
N GLN A 162 -14.02 -4.44 16.29
CA GLN A 162 -12.61 -4.61 15.95
C GLN A 162 -11.85 -3.28 16.03
N LEU A 163 -12.44 -2.19 15.52
CA LEU A 163 -11.81 -0.87 15.60
C LEU A 163 -11.75 -0.36 17.04
N GLN A 164 -12.74 -0.67 17.89
CA GLN A 164 -12.72 -0.37 19.31
C GLN A 164 -11.54 -1.08 20.01
N ILE A 165 -11.33 -2.38 19.72
CA ILE A 165 -10.19 -3.13 20.28
C ILE A 165 -8.86 -2.46 19.90
N TRP A 166 -8.72 -2.00 18.65
CA TRP A 166 -7.54 -1.26 18.21
C TRP A 166 -7.41 0.09 18.92
N ALA A 167 -8.49 0.85 19.08
CA ALA A 167 -8.51 2.12 19.78
C ALA A 167 -8.06 1.96 21.24
N ASP A 168 -8.59 0.95 21.94
CA ASP A 168 -8.21 0.63 23.31
C ASP A 168 -6.75 0.21 23.42
N ARG A 169 -6.30 -0.70 22.52
CA ARG A 169 -4.92 -1.19 22.50
C ARG A 169 -3.90 -0.08 22.23
N THR A 170 -4.23 0.88 21.40
CA THR A 170 -3.36 2.01 21.07
C THR A 170 -3.60 3.22 21.96
N ASN A 171 -4.60 3.16 22.85
CA ASN A 171 -5.06 4.27 23.69
C ASN A 171 -5.31 5.54 22.86
N VAL A 172 -6.18 5.41 21.84
CA VAL A 172 -6.57 6.46 20.89
C VAL A 172 -8.09 6.63 20.97
N PRO A 173 -8.64 7.87 21.01
CA PRO A 173 -10.09 8.10 21.02
C PRO A 173 -10.73 7.57 19.74
N LEU A 174 -11.91 6.93 19.90
CA LEU A 174 -12.77 6.44 18.83
C LEU A 174 -14.10 7.14 18.86
N VAL A 175 -14.49 7.74 17.75
CA VAL A 175 -15.84 8.25 17.52
C VAL A 175 -16.64 7.19 16.77
N ARG A 176 -17.79 6.80 17.34
CA ARG A 176 -18.72 5.82 16.77
C ARG A 176 -20.16 6.21 17.08
N GLN A 177 -21.05 5.73 16.25
CA GLN A 177 -22.49 5.83 16.47
C GLN A 177 -23.12 4.42 16.51
N ASN A 178 -24.42 4.36 16.67
CA ASN A 178 -25.16 3.09 16.66
C ASN A 178 -25.02 2.37 15.32
N MET A 179 -25.09 1.04 15.35
CA MET A 179 -25.11 0.23 14.12
C MET A 179 -26.22 0.71 13.19
N GLY A 180 -25.90 0.85 11.89
CA GLY A 180 -26.82 1.33 10.85
C GLY A 180 -26.95 2.85 10.75
N SER A 181 -26.23 3.61 11.57
CA SER A 181 -26.14 5.08 11.41
C SER A 181 -25.55 5.47 10.07
N ASP A 182 -25.79 6.70 9.61
CA ASP A 182 -25.21 7.22 8.38
C ASP A 182 -23.68 7.34 8.51
N PRO A 183 -22.88 6.65 7.66
CA PRO A 183 -21.41 6.76 7.68
C PRO A 183 -20.89 8.20 7.59
N ALA A 184 -21.58 9.05 6.84
CA ALA A 184 -21.21 10.45 6.70
C ALA A 184 -21.43 11.25 7.99
N SER A 185 -22.42 10.89 8.83
CA SER A 185 -22.63 11.48 10.15
C SER A 185 -21.49 11.11 11.11
N VAL A 186 -21.04 9.85 11.08
CA VAL A 186 -19.88 9.44 11.89
C VAL A 186 -18.62 10.21 11.48
N ALA A 187 -18.38 10.37 10.18
CA ALA A 187 -17.25 11.13 9.68
C ALA A 187 -17.32 12.60 10.13
N PHE A 188 -18.51 13.21 10.06
CA PHE A 188 -18.76 14.57 10.54
C PHE A 188 -18.39 14.73 12.01
N ASP A 189 -18.97 13.90 12.88
CA ASP A 189 -18.75 13.95 14.33
C ASP A 189 -17.28 13.70 14.69
N THR A 190 -16.62 12.81 13.92
CA THR A 190 -15.20 12.52 14.12
C THR A 190 -14.33 13.74 13.84
N LEU A 191 -14.57 14.43 12.72
CA LEU A 191 -13.80 15.63 12.35
C LEU A 191 -14.07 16.76 13.34
N GLU A 192 -15.33 17.01 13.73
CA GLU A 192 -15.64 17.99 14.75
C GLU A 192 -14.95 17.71 16.08
N SER A 193 -14.98 16.45 16.51
CA SER A 193 -14.29 16.02 17.74
C SER A 193 -12.81 16.26 17.66
N ALA A 194 -12.20 15.89 16.52
CA ALA A 194 -10.75 16.04 16.30
C ALA A 194 -10.31 17.52 16.28
N VAL A 195 -11.07 18.39 15.63
CA VAL A 195 -10.81 19.84 15.61
C VAL A 195 -10.89 20.43 17.01
N LYS A 196 -11.93 20.07 17.79
CA LYS A 196 -12.09 20.51 19.19
C LYS A 196 -10.96 20.05 20.11
N GLN A 197 -10.36 18.89 19.81
CA GLN A 197 -9.24 18.33 20.61
C GLN A 197 -7.87 18.76 20.09
N ASN A 198 -7.78 19.55 19.03
CA ASN A 198 -6.54 19.88 18.33
C ASN A 198 -5.71 18.63 17.99
N ALA A 199 -6.40 17.59 17.45
CA ALA A 199 -5.74 16.37 17.04
C ALA A 199 -4.85 16.60 15.81
N ASP A 200 -3.71 15.90 15.73
CA ASP A 200 -2.82 15.97 14.56
C ASP A 200 -3.36 15.16 13.38
N VAL A 201 -3.95 13.98 13.67
CA VAL A 201 -4.37 13.00 12.65
C VAL A 201 -5.78 12.49 12.93
N VAL A 202 -6.57 12.39 11.88
CA VAL A 202 -7.86 11.69 11.88
C VAL A 202 -7.80 10.53 10.90
N ILE A 203 -8.25 9.34 11.32
CA ILE A 203 -8.33 8.17 10.43
C ILE A 203 -9.76 7.65 10.45
N ILE A 204 -10.40 7.60 9.29
CA ILE A 204 -11.80 7.16 9.14
C ILE A 204 -11.83 5.77 8.48
N ASP A 205 -12.36 4.77 9.20
CA ASP A 205 -12.68 3.45 8.64
C ASP A 205 -13.99 3.53 7.85
N THR A 206 -14.01 2.97 6.64
CA THR A 206 -15.20 3.00 5.77
C THR A 206 -15.66 1.59 5.38
N ALA A 207 -16.90 1.47 4.94
CA ALA A 207 -17.44 0.23 4.40
C ALA A 207 -16.67 -0.25 3.16
N GLY A 208 -16.73 -1.57 2.91
CA GLY A 208 -16.01 -2.21 1.79
C GLY A 208 -16.86 -3.26 1.05
N ARG A 209 -18.19 -3.11 0.99
CA ARG A 209 -19.11 -4.09 0.40
C ARG A 209 -19.20 -3.97 -1.12
N LEU A 210 -18.19 -4.47 -1.84
CA LEU A 210 -18.09 -4.32 -3.30
C LEU A 210 -19.20 -5.04 -4.08
N HIS A 211 -19.88 -6.03 -3.50
CA HIS A 211 -21.02 -6.71 -4.15
C HIS A 211 -22.20 -5.76 -4.42
N ASN A 212 -22.32 -4.65 -3.70
CA ASN A 212 -23.24 -3.55 -3.98
C ASN A 212 -22.45 -2.29 -4.37
N LYS A 213 -21.70 -2.40 -5.46
CA LYS A 213 -20.71 -1.43 -5.92
C LYS A 213 -21.25 -0.01 -6.01
N VAL A 214 -22.40 0.18 -6.65
CA VAL A 214 -22.96 1.52 -6.90
C VAL A 214 -23.28 2.21 -5.57
N ASN A 215 -23.93 1.51 -4.64
CA ASN A 215 -24.28 2.07 -3.35
C ASN A 215 -23.04 2.39 -2.52
N LEU A 216 -22.04 1.50 -2.52
CA LEU A 216 -20.77 1.75 -1.83
C LEU A 216 -20.07 2.99 -2.36
N MET A 217 -19.96 3.15 -3.67
CA MET A 217 -19.26 4.29 -4.28
C MET A 217 -20.00 5.61 -3.99
N ASN A 218 -21.34 5.60 -4.02
CA ASN A 218 -22.16 6.75 -3.62
C ASN A 218 -21.98 7.11 -2.14
N GLU A 219 -21.93 6.10 -1.27
CA GLU A 219 -21.68 6.27 0.16
C GLU A 219 -20.30 6.91 0.42
N LEU A 220 -19.24 6.37 -0.18
CA LEU A 220 -17.88 6.90 -0.04
C LEU A 220 -17.78 8.35 -0.55
N THR A 221 -18.41 8.64 -1.69
CA THR A 221 -18.48 10.01 -2.24
C THR A 221 -19.22 10.96 -1.29
N LYS A 222 -20.32 10.48 -0.66
CA LYS A 222 -21.05 11.26 0.34
C LYS A 222 -20.19 11.54 1.58
N VAL A 223 -19.50 10.53 2.11
CA VAL A 223 -18.58 10.66 3.25
C VAL A 223 -17.51 11.71 2.94
N LYS A 224 -16.82 11.60 1.78
CA LYS A 224 -15.83 12.59 1.33
C LYS A 224 -16.40 14.01 1.28
N ARG A 225 -17.58 14.19 0.68
CA ARG A 225 -18.23 15.50 0.58
C ARG A 225 -18.57 16.11 1.95
N VAL A 226 -18.98 15.27 2.91
CA VAL A 226 -19.28 15.73 4.26
C VAL A 226 -18.03 16.14 5.01
N MET A 227 -16.93 15.40 4.86
CA MET A 227 -15.62 15.80 5.42
C MET A 227 -15.19 17.20 4.94
N GLN A 228 -15.36 17.48 3.64
CA GLN A 228 -15.03 18.78 3.04
C GLN A 228 -15.86 19.94 3.60
N LYS A 229 -17.07 19.68 4.10
CA LYS A 229 -17.91 20.71 4.75
C LYS A 229 -17.41 21.08 6.15
N VAL A 230 -16.83 20.12 6.87
CA VAL A 230 -16.28 20.35 8.21
C VAL A 230 -14.89 20.98 8.12
N LEU A 231 -14.07 20.41 7.26
CA LEU A 231 -12.69 20.85 7.08
C LEU A 231 -12.38 20.95 5.58
N PRO A 232 -12.27 22.18 5.05
CA PRO A 232 -11.90 22.39 3.65
C PRO A 232 -10.59 21.67 3.30
N GLY A 233 -10.59 20.94 2.19
CA GLY A 233 -9.47 20.09 1.76
C GLY A 233 -9.46 18.66 2.29
N ALA A 234 -10.31 18.31 3.28
CA ALA A 234 -10.44 16.94 3.74
C ALA A 234 -11.25 16.07 2.75
N PRO A 235 -10.97 14.76 2.68
CA PRO A 235 -9.81 14.10 3.24
C PRO A 235 -8.52 14.52 2.53
N HIS A 236 -7.43 14.75 3.28
CA HIS A 236 -6.12 15.10 2.73
C HIS A 236 -5.46 13.87 2.06
N GLU A 237 -5.86 12.69 2.51
CA GLU A 237 -5.41 11.42 1.95
C GLU A 237 -6.60 10.46 1.84
N VAL A 238 -6.78 9.88 0.65
CA VAL A 238 -7.64 8.71 0.43
C VAL A 238 -6.73 7.51 0.28
N LEU A 239 -6.63 6.72 1.35
CA LEU A 239 -5.76 5.54 1.42
C LEU A 239 -6.52 4.29 0.99
N LEU A 240 -6.20 3.76 -0.18
CA LEU A 240 -6.74 2.49 -0.66
C LEU A 240 -5.93 1.33 -0.08
N VAL A 241 -6.59 0.44 0.65
CA VAL A 241 -5.99 -0.80 1.16
C VAL A 241 -6.30 -1.95 0.21
N LEU A 242 -5.27 -2.62 -0.27
CA LEU A 242 -5.34 -3.77 -1.16
C LEU A 242 -4.67 -4.99 -0.54
N ASP A 243 -5.21 -6.16 -0.81
CA ASP A 243 -4.65 -7.44 -0.38
C ASP A 243 -3.71 -7.96 -1.48
N GLY A 244 -2.40 -8.00 -1.20
CA GLY A 244 -1.36 -8.46 -2.14
C GLY A 244 -1.52 -9.91 -2.56
N SER A 245 -2.23 -10.74 -1.79
CA SER A 245 -2.47 -12.14 -2.13
C SER A 245 -3.51 -12.33 -3.24
N THR A 246 -4.30 -11.30 -3.55
CA THR A 246 -5.38 -11.37 -4.57
C THR A 246 -4.89 -11.18 -6.00
N GLY A 247 -3.62 -10.80 -6.20
CA GLY A 247 -3.01 -10.66 -7.52
C GLY A 247 -3.80 -9.70 -8.43
N GLN A 248 -4.16 -10.14 -9.63
CA GLN A 248 -4.86 -9.31 -10.63
C GLN A 248 -6.19 -8.73 -10.14
N ASN A 249 -6.87 -9.33 -9.17
CA ASN A 249 -8.09 -8.74 -8.60
C ASN A 249 -7.83 -7.41 -7.89
N ALA A 250 -6.62 -7.18 -7.37
CA ALA A 250 -6.25 -5.92 -6.76
C ALA A 250 -6.25 -4.76 -7.77
N PHE A 251 -5.89 -5.01 -9.03
CA PHE A 251 -5.94 -4.00 -10.11
C PHE A 251 -7.36 -3.53 -10.39
N GLU A 252 -8.31 -4.47 -10.48
CA GLU A 252 -9.72 -4.11 -10.71
C GLU A 252 -10.28 -3.31 -9.50
N GLN A 253 -9.93 -3.68 -8.27
CA GLN A 253 -10.29 -2.90 -7.09
C GLN A 253 -9.68 -1.49 -7.15
N ALA A 254 -8.39 -1.37 -7.44
CA ALA A 254 -7.72 -0.08 -7.56
C ALA A 254 -8.42 0.83 -8.56
N LYS A 255 -8.75 0.29 -9.75
CA LYS A 255 -9.49 1.02 -10.80
C LYS A 255 -10.83 1.56 -10.32
N GLN A 256 -11.59 0.72 -9.61
CA GLN A 256 -12.94 1.08 -9.16
C GLN A 256 -12.92 2.12 -8.06
N PHE A 257 -12.07 1.95 -7.04
CA PHE A 257 -11.98 2.91 -5.94
C PHE A 257 -11.38 4.25 -6.39
N THR A 258 -10.38 4.23 -7.27
CA THR A 258 -9.78 5.47 -7.81
C THR A 258 -10.80 6.31 -8.56
N ALA A 259 -11.64 5.67 -9.40
CA ALA A 259 -12.69 6.36 -10.14
C ALA A 259 -13.75 7.01 -9.24
N ALA A 260 -14.01 6.45 -8.05
CA ALA A 260 -15.07 6.91 -7.17
C ALA A 260 -14.60 7.90 -6.08
N THR A 261 -13.36 7.75 -5.59
CA THR A 261 -12.91 8.47 -4.40
C THR A 261 -11.65 9.29 -4.60
N GLU A 262 -11.05 9.26 -5.80
CA GLU A 262 -9.78 9.93 -6.11
C GLU A 262 -8.68 9.50 -5.13
N VAL A 263 -8.36 8.20 -5.16
CA VAL A 263 -7.31 7.60 -4.31
C VAL A 263 -5.99 8.36 -4.47
N THR A 264 -5.37 8.73 -3.36
CA THR A 264 -4.10 9.48 -3.34
C THR A 264 -2.92 8.68 -2.83
N ALA A 265 -3.17 7.56 -2.13
CA ALA A 265 -2.14 6.67 -1.63
C ALA A 265 -2.65 5.22 -1.56
N ILE A 266 -1.74 4.26 -1.64
CA ILE A 266 -2.03 2.84 -1.57
C ILE A 266 -1.28 2.20 -0.40
N ALA A 267 -1.98 1.30 0.31
CA ALA A 267 -1.38 0.35 1.23
C ALA A 267 -1.59 -1.07 0.71
N VAL A 268 -0.53 -1.85 0.56
CA VAL A 268 -0.62 -3.26 0.15
C VAL A 268 -0.34 -4.15 1.35
N THR A 269 -1.30 -4.98 1.72
CA THR A 269 -1.26 -5.87 2.90
C THR A 269 -0.99 -7.32 2.51
N LYS A 270 -0.73 -8.17 3.51
CA LYS A 270 -0.58 -9.63 3.40
C LYS A 270 0.53 -10.08 2.44
N LEU A 271 1.58 -9.29 2.31
CA LEU A 271 2.72 -9.65 1.47
C LEU A 271 3.49 -10.86 2.01
N ASP A 272 3.46 -11.10 3.32
CA ASP A 272 4.07 -12.25 4.02
C ASP A 272 3.41 -13.59 3.67
N GLY A 273 2.15 -13.55 3.24
CA GLY A 273 1.37 -14.74 2.87
C GLY A 273 1.49 -15.17 1.42
N THR A 274 2.09 -14.36 0.53
CA THR A 274 1.95 -14.53 -0.92
C THR A 274 3.28 -14.66 -1.66
N ALA A 275 3.24 -15.34 -2.81
CA ALA A 275 4.29 -15.29 -3.85
C ALA A 275 4.01 -14.24 -4.95
N LYS A 276 3.00 -13.38 -4.75
CA LYS A 276 2.45 -12.44 -5.74
C LYS A 276 2.84 -10.97 -5.46
N GLY A 277 3.92 -10.74 -4.76
CA GLY A 277 4.37 -9.39 -4.38
C GLY A 277 4.66 -8.45 -5.56
N GLY A 278 4.78 -8.96 -6.78
CA GLY A 278 4.88 -8.17 -8.02
C GLY A 278 3.69 -7.23 -8.23
N VAL A 279 2.54 -7.53 -7.63
CA VAL A 279 1.34 -6.67 -7.65
C VAL A 279 1.65 -5.23 -7.19
N VAL A 280 2.59 -5.03 -6.27
CA VAL A 280 3.02 -3.70 -5.78
C VAL A 280 3.61 -2.88 -6.93
N ILE A 281 4.44 -3.52 -7.77
CA ILE A 281 5.10 -2.89 -8.92
C ILE A 281 4.05 -2.47 -9.95
N GLY A 282 3.20 -3.43 -10.34
CA GLY A 282 2.18 -3.20 -11.38
C GLY A 282 1.13 -2.17 -10.99
N ILE A 283 0.63 -2.20 -9.76
CA ILE A 283 -0.36 -1.23 -9.28
C ILE A 283 0.24 0.18 -9.22
N SER A 284 1.47 0.32 -8.71
CA SER A 284 2.15 1.61 -8.65
C SER A 284 2.32 2.21 -10.05
N ASP A 285 2.79 1.42 -11.02
CA ASP A 285 3.00 1.89 -12.40
C ASP A 285 1.68 2.18 -13.12
N GLN A 286 0.72 1.26 -13.08
CA GLN A 286 -0.50 1.37 -13.89
C GLN A 286 -1.42 2.52 -13.45
N PHE A 287 -1.53 2.77 -12.14
CA PHE A 287 -2.43 3.79 -11.62
C PHE A 287 -1.74 5.12 -11.33
N GLN A 288 -0.42 5.18 -11.37
CA GLN A 288 0.37 6.37 -11.06
C GLN A 288 0.03 6.95 -9.67
N ILE A 289 -0.31 6.05 -8.71
CA ILE A 289 -0.61 6.38 -7.33
C ILE A 289 0.50 5.81 -6.46
N PRO A 290 1.10 6.60 -5.56
CA PRO A 290 2.19 6.13 -4.72
C PRO A 290 1.73 5.02 -3.77
N VAL A 291 2.49 3.93 -3.72
CA VAL A 291 2.41 2.98 -2.62
C VAL A 291 3.08 3.64 -1.41
N LYS A 292 2.33 3.86 -0.35
CA LYS A 292 2.80 4.54 0.85
C LYS A 292 3.15 3.58 1.98
N TYR A 293 2.38 2.50 2.09
CA TYR A 293 2.55 1.51 3.16
C TYR A 293 2.49 0.09 2.62
N ILE A 294 3.24 -0.81 3.27
CA ILE A 294 3.19 -2.25 3.04
C ILE A 294 3.02 -3.00 4.35
N GLY A 295 2.13 -4.01 4.34
CA GLY A 295 1.91 -4.93 5.45
C GLY A 295 2.64 -6.24 5.19
N VAL A 296 3.57 -6.58 6.07
CA VAL A 296 4.50 -7.70 5.95
C VAL A 296 4.37 -8.70 7.10
N GLY A 297 3.24 -8.69 7.79
CA GLY A 297 2.92 -9.59 8.89
C GLY A 297 1.75 -9.11 9.75
N GLU A 298 1.44 -9.85 10.80
CA GLU A 298 0.28 -9.61 11.68
C GLU A 298 0.59 -8.68 12.88
N GLY A 299 1.84 -8.52 13.26
CA GLY A 299 2.27 -7.67 14.37
C GLY A 299 1.93 -6.19 14.14
N VAL A 300 1.82 -5.44 15.22
CA VAL A 300 1.50 -4.00 15.18
C VAL A 300 2.60 -3.19 14.48
N GLU A 301 3.84 -3.66 14.51
CA GLU A 301 4.99 -3.05 13.84
C GLU A 301 5.17 -3.52 12.38
N ASP A 302 4.37 -4.50 11.91
CA ASP A 302 4.50 -5.10 10.58
C ASP A 302 3.81 -4.29 9.48
N LEU A 303 3.43 -3.05 9.77
CA LEU A 303 3.09 -2.04 8.77
C LEU A 303 4.29 -1.11 8.60
N GLN A 304 4.85 -1.08 7.39
CA GLN A 304 6.03 -0.28 7.10
C GLN A 304 5.73 0.79 6.07
N VAL A 305 6.42 1.92 6.17
CA VAL A 305 6.45 2.92 5.09
C VAL A 305 7.19 2.30 3.91
N PHE A 306 6.61 2.40 2.72
CA PHE A 306 7.17 1.80 1.52
C PHE A 306 8.46 2.51 1.10
N ASN A 307 9.54 1.76 1.01
CA ASN A 307 10.81 2.19 0.45
C ASN A 307 11.10 1.35 -0.80
N LYS A 308 11.03 1.98 -1.96
CA LYS A 308 11.20 1.32 -3.27
C LYS A 308 12.53 0.58 -3.41
N PHE A 309 13.61 1.12 -2.86
CA PHE A 309 14.93 0.48 -2.97
C PHE A 309 15.05 -0.74 -2.06
N GLU A 310 14.55 -0.63 -0.82
CA GLU A 310 14.53 -1.76 0.12
C GLU A 310 13.60 -2.86 -0.37
N PHE A 311 12.44 -2.49 -0.94
CA PHE A 311 11.49 -3.44 -1.52
C PHE A 311 12.11 -4.20 -2.70
N VAL A 312 12.73 -3.50 -3.66
CA VAL A 312 13.39 -4.13 -4.81
C VAL A 312 14.57 -4.99 -4.34
N ASP A 313 15.37 -4.50 -3.37
CA ASP A 313 16.46 -5.30 -2.78
C ASP A 313 15.96 -6.61 -2.18
N SER A 314 14.81 -6.59 -1.48
CA SER A 314 14.22 -7.77 -0.86
C SER A 314 13.65 -8.77 -1.88
N PHE A 315 13.40 -8.35 -3.11
CA PHE A 315 13.00 -9.23 -4.21
C PHE A 315 14.19 -10.00 -4.82
N PHE A 316 15.39 -9.40 -4.83
CA PHE A 316 16.53 -9.90 -5.59
C PHE A 316 17.71 -10.40 -4.73
N LYS A 317 17.65 -10.28 -3.42
CA LYS A 317 18.67 -10.76 -2.48
C LYS A 317 18.20 -11.93 -1.67
#